data_324a0006a67bc4b1147679cec92448f3
#
_entry.id   324a0006a67bc4b1147679cec92448f3
#
_cell.length_a   1.000
_cell.length_b   1.000
_cell.length_c   1.000
_cell.angle_alpha   90.00
_cell.angle_beta   90.00
_cell.angle_gamma   90.00
#
_symmetry.space_group_name_H-M   'P 1'
#
loop_
_entity.id
_entity.type
_entity.pdbx_description
1 polymer ?
#
loop_
_entity_poly.entity_id
_entity_poly.type
_entity_poly.pdbx_seq_one_letter_code
_entity_poly.pdbx_strand_id
1 'polypeptide(L)'
;VVGVLIRMKLAMLRNSMTGGHAAEMALGAVLGVLTAAGTIVVAVNDAAISADVLAVVFAGWTLGWVLGPLFAGGERNDLRPEHLTRVPMSSRTMANGLFGMSLFGIGPAVTLLAFLALVVFAVRLGIGPTLVALVAVPATLATLVLLSRITIALVGETMRSRVGAALVAVPWAVIVACASNIGVLLVVLGQSEMLRGDWPAWLPITLRVLPSGWGVAAVEAAGRSDWLVAGGLLVALVALVLGLLALWSRLLHRRVTGALGTPAVRPKVSSRTLVGRLPSTRLGAVIGKELRTWPRDMLRTYFWFFALWFAITYSALPLLAGVTAYLPWAGVALVIIAAASSANLYSADGSALWLTLMNPGVERVDVRGRQLAWLLVTVPVALALTVIGILVDGQGWLWPWALGFLASSIGTGAGLLALLSVMVPIRMPDAHRRSANPATDSGNITGLVWIMIGASVAAALPVAGVVLLGTLRDDPLLRWSGVPLGLLIGGLALWLFGRLTYRRLETNGPELLEKLRGGNPNLRAKPGEPTVVLVEPPGANGMRVTIGLCLGAGWIPMASGVISLILIVGGDASRTLWTFATRLPEPLPVPVAILLVGLSVLVYATGARTLLRLRRLRREPATTSAAAVAA
;
A
#
# COMPACT_ATOMS: atom_id res chain seq x y z
N VAL A 1 -16.48 -16.50 28.83
CA VAL A 1 -15.43 -15.64 28.26
C VAL A 1 -15.67 -15.41 26.75
N VAL A 2 -15.80 -16.45 25.90
CA VAL A 2 -15.98 -16.30 24.44
C VAL A 2 -17.21 -15.45 24.10
N GLY A 3 -18.39 -15.72 24.69
CA GLY A 3 -19.61 -14.95 24.46
C GLY A 3 -19.52 -13.48 24.89
N VAL A 4 -18.70 -13.16 25.91
CA VAL A 4 -18.46 -11.77 26.34
C VAL A 4 -17.62 -11.05 25.29
N LEU A 5 -16.57 -11.66 24.76
CA LEU A 5 -15.72 -11.11 23.72
C LEU A 5 -16.50 -10.88 22.41
N ILE A 6 -17.40 -11.81 22.04
CA ILE A 6 -18.28 -11.66 20.87
C ILE A 6 -19.22 -10.45 21.06
N ARG A 7 -19.90 -10.33 22.22
CA ARG A 7 -20.79 -9.19 22.50
C ARG A 7 -20.03 -7.86 22.45
N MET A 8 -18.82 -7.85 22.99
CA MET A 8 -17.94 -6.68 22.95
C MET A 8 -17.57 -6.31 21.52
N LYS A 9 -17.23 -7.28 20.66
CA LYS A 9 -16.98 -7.04 19.22
C LYS A 9 -18.20 -6.46 18.51
N LEU A 10 -19.38 -7.01 18.75
CA LEU A 10 -20.63 -6.52 18.15
C LEU A 10 -20.96 -5.09 18.61
N ALA A 11 -20.72 -4.77 19.88
CA ALA A 11 -20.88 -3.40 20.39
C ALA A 11 -19.88 -2.43 19.75
N MET A 12 -18.61 -2.85 19.59
CA MET A 12 -17.59 -2.06 18.89
C MET A 12 -17.97 -1.82 17.43
N LEU A 13 -18.43 -2.85 16.72
CA LEU A 13 -18.90 -2.71 15.32
C LEU A 13 -20.07 -1.73 15.23
N ARG A 14 -21.06 -1.84 16.10
CA ARG A 14 -22.22 -0.93 16.12
C ARG A 14 -21.78 0.53 16.35
N ASN A 15 -20.85 0.75 17.25
CA ASN A 15 -20.35 2.10 17.55
C ASN A 15 -19.40 2.64 16.45
N SER A 16 -18.74 1.78 15.68
CA SER A 16 -17.87 2.21 14.57
C SER A 16 -18.64 2.58 13.29
N MET A 17 -19.93 2.22 13.20
CA MET A 17 -20.81 2.59 12.07
C MET A 17 -21.26 4.05 12.10
N THR A 18 -20.62 4.91 12.88
CA THR A 18 -20.91 6.34 12.96
C THR A 18 -19.78 7.17 12.35
N GLY A 19 -20.12 8.23 11.60
CA GLY A 19 -19.14 9.16 11.01
C GLY A 19 -18.52 8.71 9.68
N GLY A 20 -17.37 9.27 9.33
CA GLY A 20 -16.69 9.06 8.03
C GLY A 20 -16.25 7.60 7.77
N HIS A 21 -16.01 6.81 8.81
CA HIS A 21 -15.67 5.39 8.70
C HIS A 21 -16.85 4.53 8.21
N ALA A 22 -18.08 4.95 8.47
CA ALA A 22 -19.26 4.21 8.01
C ALA A 22 -19.32 4.12 6.47
N ALA A 23 -18.93 5.18 5.76
CA ALA A 23 -18.93 5.20 4.30
C ALA A 23 -17.85 4.26 3.72
N GLU A 24 -16.65 4.23 4.31
CA GLU A 24 -15.58 3.31 3.89
C GLU A 24 -15.98 1.84 4.12
N MET A 25 -16.57 1.56 5.27
CA MET A 25 -17.08 0.22 5.61
C MET A 25 -18.25 -0.20 4.70
N ALA A 26 -19.16 0.71 4.39
CA ALA A 26 -20.28 0.45 3.49
C ALA A 26 -19.79 0.17 2.07
N LEU A 27 -18.85 0.97 1.55
CA LEU A 27 -18.24 0.73 0.24
C LEU A 27 -17.55 -0.64 0.18
N GLY A 28 -16.74 -0.96 1.20
CA GLY A 28 -16.09 -2.27 1.31
C GLY A 28 -17.10 -3.42 1.38
N ALA A 29 -18.20 -3.25 2.12
CA ALA A 29 -19.26 -4.25 2.20
C ALA A 29 -19.97 -4.44 0.84
N VAL A 30 -20.30 -3.35 0.13
CA VAL A 30 -20.95 -3.42 -1.19
C VAL A 30 -20.04 -4.12 -2.20
N LEU A 31 -18.77 -3.73 -2.30
CA LEU A 31 -17.81 -4.38 -3.19
C LEU A 31 -17.63 -5.86 -2.82
N GLY A 32 -17.57 -6.15 -1.53
CA GLY A 32 -17.48 -7.52 -1.03
C GLY A 32 -18.70 -8.36 -1.42
N VAL A 33 -19.91 -7.83 -1.27
CA VAL A 33 -21.15 -8.52 -1.69
C VAL A 33 -21.21 -8.72 -3.20
N LEU A 34 -20.75 -7.75 -4.00
CA LEU A 34 -20.68 -7.91 -5.46
C LEU A 34 -19.71 -9.02 -5.87
N THR A 35 -18.52 -9.08 -5.24
CA THR A 35 -17.57 -10.16 -5.50
C THR A 35 -18.08 -11.53 -5.02
N ALA A 36 -18.78 -11.58 -3.89
CA ALA A 36 -19.45 -12.79 -3.41
C ALA A 36 -20.55 -13.25 -4.37
N ALA A 37 -21.37 -12.33 -4.87
CA ALA A 37 -22.39 -12.63 -5.88
C ALA A 37 -21.76 -13.16 -7.17
N GLY A 38 -20.67 -12.55 -7.65
CA GLY A 38 -19.88 -13.06 -8.77
C GLY A 38 -19.37 -14.49 -8.55
N THR A 39 -18.92 -14.82 -7.33
CA THR A 39 -18.51 -16.18 -6.96
C THR A 39 -19.67 -17.17 -7.05
N ILE A 40 -20.88 -16.76 -6.62
CA ILE A 40 -22.09 -17.61 -6.72
C ILE A 40 -22.49 -17.82 -8.18
N VAL A 41 -22.41 -16.78 -9.02
CA VAL A 41 -22.71 -16.89 -10.46
C VAL A 41 -21.79 -17.92 -11.14
N VAL A 42 -20.53 -17.98 -10.78
CA VAL A 42 -19.59 -19.01 -11.28
C VAL A 42 -20.09 -20.43 -10.98
N ALA A 43 -20.66 -20.66 -9.80
CA ALA A 43 -21.16 -21.98 -9.40
C ALA A 43 -22.41 -22.46 -10.19
N VAL A 44 -23.08 -21.55 -10.89
CA VAL A 44 -24.28 -21.85 -11.69
C VAL A 44 -23.95 -22.26 -13.12
N ASN A 45 -22.73 -22.01 -13.59
CA ASN A 45 -22.26 -22.37 -14.92
C ASN A 45 -22.02 -23.90 -15.09
N ASP A 46 -21.51 -24.33 -16.23
CA ASP A 46 -21.27 -25.74 -16.54
C ASP A 46 -20.41 -26.45 -15.48
N ALA A 47 -20.83 -27.66 -15.05
CA ALA A 47 -20.29 -28.29 -13.85
C ALA A 47 -18.77 -28.59 -13.93
N ALA A 48 -18.26 -28.94 -15.09
CA ALA A 48 -16.83 -29.25 -15.27
C ALA A 48 -15.95 -27.98 -15.14
N ILE A 49 -16.40 -26.87 -15.73
CA ILE A 49 -15.68 -25.59 -15.69
C ILE A 49 -15.83 -24.93 -14.32
N SER A 50 -17.00 -25.07 -13.67
CA SER A 50 -17.29 -24.39 -12.41
C SER A 50 -16.44 -24.90 -11.24
N ALA A 51 -16.05 -26.17 -11.20
CA ALA A 51 -15.20 -26.72 -10.14
C ALA A 51 -13.78 -26.12 -10.16
N ASP A 52 -13.17 -26.06 -11.34
CA ASP A 52 -11.82 -25.49 -11.51
C ASP A 52 -11.82 -23.98 -11.22
N VAL A 53 -12.80 -23.26 -11.76
CA VAL A 53 -12.94 -21.82 -11.49
C VAL A 53 -13.23 -21.54 -10.02
N LEU A 54 -14.06 -22.36 -9.34
CA LEU A 54 -14.28 -22.24 -7.91
C LEU A 54 -13.00 -22.46 -7.10
N ALA A 55 -12.17 -23.42 -7.47
CA ALA A 55 -10.88 -23.66 -6.81
C ALA A 55 -9.96 -22.42 -6.95
N VAL A 56 -9.89 -21.81 -8.13
CA VAL A 56 -9.15 -20.56 -8.38
C VAL A 56 -9.71 -19.41 -7.55
N VAL A 57 -11.03 -19.22 -7.54
CA VAL A 57 -11.68 -18.14 -6.80
C VAL A 57 -11.48 -18.31 -5.29
N PHE A 58 -11.57 -19.54 -4.78
CA PHE A 58 -11.33 -19.82 -3.35
C PHE A 58 -9.85 -19.60 -2.97
N ALA A 59 -8.92 -19.90 -3.88
CA ALA A 59 -7.52 -19.51 -3.69
C ALA A 59 -7.37 -17.98 -3.65
N GLY A 60 -8.07 -17.24 -4.51
CA GLY A 60 -8.11 -15.78 -4.50
C GLY A 60 -8.66 -15.23 -3.17
N TRP A 61 -9.76 -15.77 -2.66
CA TRP A 61 -10.29 -15.42 -1.34
C TRP A 61 -9.28 -15.72 -0.22
N THR A 62 -8.59 -16.86 -0.31
CA THR A 62 -7.55 -17.24 0.66
C THR A 62 -6.39 -16.26 0.65
N LEU A 63 -5.89 -15.90 -0.54
CA LEU A 63 -4.87 -14.86 -0.67
C LEU A 63 -5.34 -13.52 -0.12
N GLY A 64 -6.59 -13.13 -0.39
CA GLY A 64 -7.20 -11.92 0.16
C GLY A 64 -7.22 -11.92 1.69
N TRP A 65 -7.52 -13.04 2.34
CA TRP A 65 -7.50 -13.18 3.79
C TRP A 65 -6.10 -13.20 4.39
N VAL A 66 -5.15 -13.85 3.72
CA VAL A 66 -3.74 -13.91 4.17
C VAL A 66 -3.07 -12.55 4.02
N LEU A 67 -3.32 -11.87 2.92
CA LEU A 67 -2.64 -10.62 2.58
C LEU A 67 -3.43 -9.38 3.04
N GLY A 68 -4.77 -9.44 3.05
CA GLY A 68 -5.65 -8.32 3.39
C GLY A 68 -5.31 -7.59 4.69
N PRO A 69 -5.05 -8.28 5.82
CA PRO A 69 -4.67 -7.63 7.07
C PRO A 69 -3.34 -6.88 7.02
N LEU A 70 -2.45 -7.26 6.11
CA LEU A 70 -1.22 -6.52 5.85
C LEU A 70 -1.53 -5.16 5.21
N PHE A 71 -2.63 -5.09 4.43
CA PHE A 71 -3.12 -3.86 3.77
C PHE A 71 -3.90 -2.96 4.72
N ALA A 72 -4.83 -3.53 5.48
CA ALA A 72 -5.75 -2.78 6.32
C ALA A 72 -5.12 -2.24 7.60
N GLY A 73 -3.84 -2.49 7.84
CA GLY A 73 -3.15 -2.03 9.04
C GLY A 73 -3.52 -2.79 10.31
N GLY A 74 -4.03 -4.01 10.17
CA GLY A 74 -4.74 -4.71 11.23
C GLY A 74 -6.09 -4.03 11.48
N GLU A 75 -7.09 -4.77 11.91
CA GLU A 75 -8.38 -4.16 12.25
C GLU A 75 -8.17 -3.14 13.38
N ARG A 76 -8.33 -1.84 13.09
CA ARG A 76 -8.24 -0.75 14.07
C ARG A 76 -9.18 -0.95 15.26
N ASN A 77 -10.22 -1.77 15.07
CA ASN A 77 -11.26 -2.07 16.04
C ASN A 77 -11.11 -3.47 16.67
N ASP A 78 -9.99 -4.18 16.48
CA ASP A 78 -9.78 -5.47 17.11
C ASP A 78 -9.14 -5.30 18.50
N LEU A 79 -9.63 -6.13 19.41
CA LEU A 79 -9.00 -6.32 20.72
C LEU A 79 -7.61 -6.92 20.54
N ARG A 80 -6.60 -6.13 20.87
CA ARG A 80 -5.22 -6.62 20.85
C ARG A 80 -5.02 -7.59 22.02
N PRO A 81 -4.29 -8.70 21.81
CA PRO A 81 -3.97 -9.64 22.90
C PRO A 81 -3.36 -8.95 24.13
N GLU A 82 -2.62 -7.85 23.91
CA GLU A 82 -1.97 -7.06 24.96
C GLU A 82 -2.99 -6.42 25.93
N HIS A 83 -4.21 -6.12 25.48
CA HIS A 83 -5.26 -5.59 26.38
C HIS A 83 -5.78 -6.65 27.35
N LEU A 84 -5.64 -7.93 26.99
CA LEU A 84 -6.13 -9.07 27.78
C LEU A 84 -5.06 -9.67 28.71
N THR A 85 -3.82 -9.17 28.67
CA THR A 85 -2.72 -9.69 29.51
C THR A 85 -2.96 -9.54 31.02
N ARG A 86 -3.76 -8.55 31.41
CA ARG A 86 -4.13 -8.31 32.83
C ARG A 86 -5.26 -9.20 33.33
N VAL A 87 -5.90 -9.94 32.43
CA VAL A 87 -6.99 -10.87 32.81
C VAL A 87 -6.40 -12.27 32.96
N PRO A 88 -6.61 -12.95 34.10
CA PRO A 88 -6.05 -14.28 34.32
C PRO A 88 -6.76 -15.32 33.45
N MET A 89 -6.27 -15.53 32.24
CA MET A 89 -6.80 -16.49 31.26
C MET A 89 -5.68 -17.36 30.69
N SER A 90 -6.00 -18.63 30.44
CA SER A 90 -5.08 -19.49 29.71
C SER A 90 -4.93 -19.03 28.25
N SER A 91 -3.75 -19.24 27.67
CA SER A 91 -3.50 -18.88 26.24
C SER A 91 -4.46 -19.58 25.28
N ARG A 92 -4.91 -20.80 25.62
CA ARG A 92 -5.93 -21.53 24.82
C ARG A 92 -7.30 -20.85 24.90
N THR A 93 -7.74 -20.46 26.09
CA THR A 93 -9.02 -19.76 26.29
C THR A 93 -9.00 -18.41 25.57
N MET A 94 -7.88 -17.70 25.62
CA MET A 94 -7.69 -16.44 24.91
C MET A 94 -7.71 -16.65 23.39
N ALA A 95 -7.01 -17.67 22.88
CA ALA A 95 -7.00 -18.02 21.45
C ALA A 95 -8.40 -18.35 20.94
N ASN A 96 -9.14 -19.21 21.66
CA ASN A 96 -10.51 -19.57 21.29
C ASN A 96 -11.47 -18.36 21.33
N GLY A 97 -11.29 -17.50 22.33
CA GLY A 97 -12.10 -16.28 22.47
C GLY A 97 -11.86 -15.27 21.34
N LEU A 98 -10.61 -15.01 21.02
CA LEU A 98 -10.21 -14.12 19.92
C LEU A 98 -10.57 -14.71 18.55
N PHE A 99 -10.45 -16.03 18.38
CA PHE A 99 -10.90 -16.72 17.16
C PHE A 99 -12.42 -16.61 17.00
N GLY A 100 -13.19 -16.96 18.02
CA GLY A 100 -14.65 -16.81 17.99
C GLY A 100 -15.08 -15.38 17.65
N MET A 101 -14.43 -14.37 18.27
CA MET A 101 -14.68 -12.97 17.98
C MET A 101 -14.34 -12.61 16.52
N SER A 102 -13.30 -13.20 15.94
CA SER A 102 -12.87 -12.89 14.57
C SER A 102 -13.77 -13.47 13.47
N LEU A 103 -14.64 -14.42 13.81
CA LEU A 103 -15.67 -14.92 12.89
C LEU A 103 -16.86 -13.96 12.73
N PHE A 104 -16.98 -12.96 13.63
CA PHE A 104 -18.04 -11.95 13.57
C PHE A 104 -17.52 -10.63 13.02
N GLY A 105 -17.98 -10.25 11.83
CA GLY A 105 -17.60 -9.02 11.15
C GLY A 105 -18.07 -9.03 9.69
N ILE A 106 -17.88 -7.90 8.99
CA ILE A 106 -18.27 -7.75 7.58
C ILE A 106 -17.48 -8.73 6.71
N GLY A 107 -16.17 -8.82 6.91
CA GLY A 107 -15.30 -9.70 6.11
C GLY A 107 -15.70 -11.17 6.18
N PRO A 108 -15.80 -11.79 7.37
CA PRO A 108 -16.27 -13.18 7.50
C PRO A 108 -17.67 -13.41 6.94
N ALA A 109 -18.60 -12.45 7.14
CA ALA A 109 -19.97 -12.57 6.63
C ALA A 109 -20.01 -12.58 5.09
N VAL A 110 -19.26 -11.67 4.45
CA VAL A 110 -19.12 -11.61 2.99
C VAL A 110 -18.45 -12.87 2.43
N THR A 111 -17.41 -13.37 3.11
CA THR A 111 -16.72 -14.59 2.69
C THR A 111 -17.59 -15.83 2.85
N LEU A 112 -18.37 -15.88 3.93
CA LEU A 112 -19.36 -16.94 4.10
C LEU A 112 -20.39 -16.93 2.96
N LEU A 113 -20.88 -15.74 2.58
CA LEU A 113 -21.79 -15.57 1.44
C LEU A 113 -21.14 -16.06 0.14
N ALA A 114 -19.88 -15.70 -0.11
CA ALA A 114 -19.14 -16.18 -1.29
C ALA A 114 -19.00 -17.71 -1.28
N PHE A 115 -18.73 -18.31 -0.13
CA PHE A 115 -18.53 -19.76 -0.02
C PHE A 115 -19.83 -20.57 -0.10
N LEU A 116 -21.00 -19.93 0.03
CA LEU A 116 -22.26 -20.57 -0.33
C LEU A 116 -22.31 -21.00 -1.81
N ALA A 117 -21.46 -20.43 -2.66
CA ALA A 117 -21.24 -20.91 -4.03
C ALA A 117 -20.91 -22.41 -4.07
N LEU A 118 -20.14 -22.92 -3.09
CA LEU A 118 -19.84 -24.37 -3.00
C LEU A 118 -21.10 -25.19 -2.69
N VAL A 119 -22.01 -24.65 -1.88
CA VAL A 119 -23.29 -25.32 -1.60
C VAL A 119 -24.18 -25.32 -2.85
N VAL A 120 -24.24 -24.18 -3.58
CA VAL A 120 -24.99 -24.09 -4.86
C VAL A 120 -24.43 -25.10 -5.88
N PHE A 121 -23.13 -25.20 -5.99
CA PHE A 121 -22.48 -26.19 -6.84
C PHE A 121 -22.81 -27.64 -6.41
N ALA A 122 -22.75 -27.93 -5.10
CA ALA A 122 -23.00 -29.26 -4.55
C ALA A 122 -24.45 -29.72 -4.71
N VAL A 123 -25.44 -28.81 -4.59
CA VAL A 123 -26.87 -29.12 -4.81
C VAL A 123 -27.12 -29.71 -6.20
N ARG A 124 -26.37 -29.27 -7.21
CA ARG A 124 -26.46 -29.78 -8.59
C ARG A 124 -25.91 -31.20 -8.74
N LEU A 125 -25.03 -31.62 -7.82
CA LEU A 125 -24.42 -32.96 -7.80
C LEU A 125 -25.24 -33.95 -6.95
N GLY A 126 -26.16 -33.46 -6.11
CA GLY A 126 -27.02 -34.27 -5.29
C GLY A 126 -26.97 -33.99 -3.78
N ILE A 127 -27.75 -34.75 -3.01
CA ILE A 127 -27.91 -34.53 -1.56
C ILE A 127 -26.60 -34.83 -0.79
N GLY A 128 -25.91 -35.89 -1.15
CA GLY A 128 -24.65 -36.26 -0.48
C GLY A 128 -23.55 -35.21 -0.59
N PRO A 129 -23.19 -34.74 -1.80
CA PRO A 129 -22.28 -33.62 -1.99
C PRO A 129 -22.73 -32.34 -1.26
N THR A 130 -24.04 -32.08 -1.18
CA THR A 130 -24.58 -30.93 -0.43
C THR A 130 -24.25 -31.01 1.05
N LEU A 131 -24.40 -32.19 1.67
CA LEU A 131 -24.04 -32.39 3.08
C LEU A 131 -22.54 -32.19 3.30
N VAL A 132 -21.69 -32.66 2.39
CA VAL A 132 -20.25 -32.43 2.42
C VAL A 132 -19.95 -30.92 2.33
N ALA A 133 -20.59 -30.18 1.44
CA ALA A 133 -20.42 -28.73 1.29
C ALA A 133 -20.81 -27.97 2.57
N LEU A 134 -21.89 -28.35 3.24
CA LEU A 134 -22.35 -27.70 4.49
C LEU A 134 -21.31 -27.82 5.62
N VAL A 135 -20.48 -28.87 5.61
CA VAL A 135 -19.37 -29.03 6.57
C VAL A 135 -18.10 -28.35 6.06
N ALA A 136 -17.81 -28.45 4.75
CA ALA A 136 -16.62 -27.89 4.15
C ALA A 136 -16.60 -26.34 4.23
N VAL A 137 -17.74 -25.66 4.00
CA VAL A 137 -17.84 -24.20 3.98
C VAL A 137 -17.39 -23.56 5.31
N PRO A 138 -17.96 -23.90 6.48
CA PRO A 138 -17.51 -23.31 7.74
C PRO A 138 -16.07 -23.70 8.10
N ALA A 139 -15.63 -24.91 7.75
CA ALA A 139 -14.26 -25.34 8.01
C ALA A 139 -13.24 -24.56 7.13
N THR A 140 -13.55 -24.32 5.87
CA THR A 140 -12.71 -23.49 5.00
C THR A 140 -12.67 -22.04 5.48
N LEU A 141 -13.81 -21.46 5.86
CA LEU A 141 -13.85 -20.11 6.44
C LEU A 141 -12.99 -20.02 7.73
N ALA A 142 -13.10 -21.01 8.62
CA ALA A 142 -12.29 -21.08 9.82
C ALA A 142 -10.78 -21.14 9.49
N THR A 143 -10.41 -21.93 8.50
CA THR A 143 -9.03 -22.03 8.00
C THR A 143 -8.52 -20.66 7.52
N LEU A 144 -9.29 -19.92 6.72
CA LEU A 144 -8.90 -18.61 6.21
C LEU A 144 -8.69 -17.60 7.34
N VAL A 145 -9.63 -17.54 8.28
CA VAL A 145 -9.53 -16.64 9.44
C VAL A 145 -8.30 -16.95 10.28
N LEU A 146 -8.02 -18.23 10.54
CA LEU A 146 -6.84 -18.65 11.31
C LEU A 146 -5.54 -18.37 10.55
N LEU A 147 -5.47 -18.66 9.26
CA LEU A 147 -4.32 -18.32 8.42
C LEU A 147 -4.02 -16.82 8.46
N SER A 148 -5.04 -15.98 8.34
CA SER A 148 -4.91 -14.53 8.46
C SER A 148 -4.29 -14.12 9.81
N ARG A 149 -4.80 -14.67 10.92
CA ARG A 149 -4.28 -14.38 12.27
C ARG A 149 -2.84 -14.85 12.48
N ILE A 150 -2.50 -16.01 11.95
CA ILE A 150 -1.14 -16.57 12.00
C ILE A 150 -0.20 -15.71 11.16
N THR A 151 -0.63 -15.30 9.95
CA THR A 151 0.18 -14.43 9.08
C THR A 151 0.51 -13.11 9.78
N ILE A 152 -0.47 -12.45 10.41
CA ILE A 152 -0.23 -11.22 11.19
C ILE A 152 0.79 -11.47 12.32
N ALA A 153 0.67 -12.59 13.02
CA ALA A 153 1.59 -12.93 14.11
C ALA A 153 3.01 -13.20 13.59
N LEU A 154 3.15 -13.96 12.49
CA LEU A 154 4.43 -14.26 11.86
C LEU A 154 5.09 -13.03 11.26
N VAL A 155 4.33 -12.17 10.57
CA VAL A 155 4.83 -10.89 10.05
C VAL A 155 5.37 -10.04 11.19
N GLY A 156 4.68 -9.98 12.31
CA GLY A 156 5.16 -9.29 13.50
C GLY A 156 6.50 -9.81 14.02
N GLU A 157 6.73 -11.11 13.97
CA GLU A 157 8.01 -11.73 14.36
C GLU A 157 9.11 -11.48 13.31
N THR A 158 8.80 -11.67 12.02
CA THR A 158 9.78 -11.50 10.94
C THR A 158 10.23 -10.04 10.80
N MET A 159 9.36 -9.07 11.05
CA MET A 159 9.67 -7.64 11.03
C MET A 159 10.68 -7.21 12.12
N ARG A 160 11.05 -8.09 13.05
CA ARG A 160 12.11 -7.81 14.03
C ARG A 160 13.52 -7.86 13.42
N SER A 161 13.68 -8.37 12.21
CA SER A 161 14.94 -8.44 11.48
C SER A 161 14.88 -7.63 10.18
N ARG A 162 16.06 -7.18 9.71
CA ARG A 162 16.16 -6.43 8.45
C ARG A 162 15.76 -7.27 7.23
N VAL A 163 16.19 -8.52 7.21
CA VAL A 163 15.85 -9.48 6.16
C VAL A 163 14.34 -9.75 6.18
N GLY A 164 13.78 -9.94 7.38
CA GLY A 164 12.34 -10.10 7.53
C GLY A 164 11.55 -8.88 7.07
N ALA A 165 11.98 -7.67 7.39
CA ALA A 165 11.34 -6.45 6.90
C ALA A 165 11.38 -6.36 5.36
N ALA A 166 12.51 -6.72 4.74
CA ALA A 166 12.65 -6.76 3.29
C ALA A 166 11.74 -7.82 2.64
N LEU A 167 11.65 -9.02 3.24
CA LEU A 167 10.81 -10.11 2.74
C LEU A 167 9.31 -9.81 2.87
N VAL A 168 8.90 -9.21 4.00
CA VAL A 168 7.50 -8.80 4.21
C VAL A 168 7.07 -7.71 3.22
N ALA A 169 8.01 -6.90 2.73
CA ALA A 169 7.73 -5.89 1.72
C ALA A 169 7.39 -6.47 0.34
N VAL A 170 7.89 -7.67 0.00
CA VAL A 170 7.70 -8.30 -1.33
C VAL A 170 6.22 -8.52 -1.68
N PRO A 171 5.43 -9.29 -0.92
CA PRO A 171 4.05 -9.57 -1.30
C PRO A 171 3.22 -8.29 -1.42
N TRP A 172 3.49 -7.32 -0.56
CA TRP A 172 2.86 -6.01 -0.62
C TRP A 172 3.16 -5.27 -1.92
N ALA A 173 4.43 -5.20 -2.27
CA ALA A 173 4.90 -4.55 -3.48
C ALA A 173 4.31 -5.22 -4.74
N VAL A 174 4.32 -6.55 -4.78
CA VAL A 174 3.74 -7.33 -5.88
C VAL A 174 2.25 -7.03 -6.05
N ILE A 175 1.47 -7.03 -4.96
CA ILE A 175 0.03 -6.81 -5.06
C ILE A 175 -0.28 -5.39 -5.52
N VAL A 176 0.40 -4.38 -4.96
CA VAL A 176 0.19 -2.99 -5.38
C VAL A 176 0.63 -2.79 -6.83
N ALA A 177 1.71 -3.44 -7.27
CA ALA A 177 2.15 -3.42 -8.66
C ALA A 177 1.14 -4.10 -9.59
N CYS A 178 0.60 -5.27 -9.22
CA CYS A 178 -0.47 -5.95 -9.95
C CYS A 178 -1.73 -5.08 -10.04
N ALA A 179 -2.17 -4.48 -8.94
CA ALA A 179 -3.32 -3.59 -8.92
C ALA A 179 -3.09 -2.33 -9.80
N SER A 180 -1.86 -1.81 -9.82
CA SER A 180 -1.48 -0.67 -10.66
C SER A 180 -1.39 -1.04 -12.16
N ASN A 181 -1.15 -2.30 -12.48
CA ASN A 181 -1.09 -2.85 -13.84
C ASN A 181 -2.30 -3.72 -14.18
N ILE A 182 -3.46 -3.47 -13.58
CA ILE A 182 -4.65 -4.31 -13.79
C ILE A 182 -5.03 -4.40 -15.28
N GLY A 183 -4.82 -3.33 -16.06
CA GLY A 183 -5.07 -3.33 -17.50
C GLY A 183 -4.17 -4.33 -18.24
N VAL A 184 -2.88 -4.40 -17.90
CA VAL A 184 -1.95 -5.39 -18.47
C VAL A 184 -2.37 -6.80 -18.10
N LEU A 185 -2.73 -7.03 -16.84
CA LEU A 185 -3.22 -8.33 -16.38
C LEU A 185 -4.48 -8.76 -17.11
N LEU A 186 -5.43 -7.83 -17.35
CA LEU A 186 -6.64 -8.11 -18.12
C LEU A 186 -6.33 -8.42 -19.59
N VAL A 187 -5.33 -7.77 -20.19
CA VAL A 187 -4.89 -8.11 -21.55
C VAL A 187 -4.28 -9.51 -21.60
N VAL A 188 -3.38 -9.82 -20.67
CA VAL A 188 -2.75 -11.16 -20.57
C VAL A 188 -3.80 -12.24 -20.34
N LEU A 189 -4.75 -12.01 -19.41
CA LEU A 189 -5.84 -12.93 -19.15
C LEU A 189 -6.79 -13.07 -20.36
N GLY A 190 -7.09 -11.96 -21.05
CA GLY A 190 -7.97 -11.95 -22.22
C GLY A 190 -7.36 -12.60 -23.45
N GLN A 191 -6.02 -12.61 -23.56
CA GLN A 191 -5.28 -13.32 -24.61
C GLN A 191 -5.04 -14.79 -24.26
N SER A 192 -5.11 -15.15 -22.98
CA SER A 192 -4.99 -16.52 -22.54
C SER A 192 -6.33 -17.25 -22.71
N GLU A 193 -6.29 -18.51 -23.12
CA GLU A 193 -7.46 -19.39 -23.20
C GLU A 193 -8.06 -19.70 -21.80
N MET A 194 -7.41 -19.20 -20.74
CA MET A 194 -7.84 -19.35 -19.35
C MET A 194 -9.28 -18.88 -19.10
N LEU A 195 -9.71 -17.78 -19.76
CA LEU A 195 -11.10 -17.30 -19.64
C LEU A 195 -12.12 -18.22 -20.35
N ARG A 196 -11.66 -19.10 -21.25
CA ARG A 196 -12.47 -20.10 -21.95
C ARG A 196 -12.54 -21.44 -21.23
N GLY A 197 -11.85 -21.55 -20.08
CA GLY A 197 -11.82 -22.77 -19.29
C GLY A 197 -10.62 -23.70 -19.58
N ASP A 198 -9.79 -23.37 -20.54
CA ASP A 198 -8.57 -24.13 -20.86
C ASP A 198 -7.42 -23.74 -19.93
N TRP A 199 -7.53 -24.15 -18.69
CA TRP A 199 -6.49 -23.95 -17.69
C TRP A 199 -5.31 -24.90 -17.95
N PRO A 200 -4.04 -24.45 -17.81
CA PRO A 200 -2.92 -25.37 -17.78
C PRO A 200 -3.18 -26.47 -16.73
N ALA A 201 -3.08 -27.72 -17.10
CA ALA A 201 -3.46 -28.86 -16.24
C ALA A 201 -2.81 -28.83 -14.85
N TRP A 202 -1.62 -28.25 -14.72
CA TRP A 202 -0.93 -28.10 -13.43
C TRP A 202 -1.65 -27.16 -12.46
N LEU A 203 -2.39 -26.17 -12.95
CA LEU A 203 -3.00 -25.14 -12.10
C LEU A 203 -4.18 -25.67 -11.27
N PRO A 204 -5.23 -26.29 -11.86
CA PRO A 204 -6.31 -26.90 -11.08
C PRO A 204 -5.81 -27.99 -10.13
N ILE A 205 -4.83 -28.80 -10.56
CA ILE A 205 -4.23 -29.84 -9.71
C ILE A 205 -3.56 -29.20 -8.49
N THR A 206 -2.72 -28.19 -8.70
CA THR A 206 -2.03 -27.49 -7.60
C THR A 206 -3.03 -26.85 -6.65
N LEU A 207 -4.08 -26.19 -7.16
CA LEU A 207 -5.09 -25.54 -6.34
C LEU A 207 -5.92 -26.52 -5.51
N ARG A 208 -6.18 -27.74 -6.03
CA ARG A 208 -6.85 -28.82 -5.28
C ARG A 208 -5.97 -29.43 -4.19
N VAL A 209 -4.66 -29.41 -4.35
CA VAL A 209 -3.70 -29.85 -3.31
C VAL A 209 -3.58 -28.80 -2.19
N LEU A 210 -3.78 -27.53 -2.49
CA LEU A 210 -3.78 -26.47 -1.47
C LEU A 210 -5.03 -26.55 -0.57
N PRO A 211 -4.91 -26.21 0.72
CA PRO A 211 -6.03 -26.26 1.68
C PRO A 211 -7.25 -25.44 1.24
N SER A 212 -7.07 -24.41 0.42
CA SER A 212 -8.15 -23.62 -0.17
C SER A 212 -9.06 -24.43 -1.10
N GLY A 213 -8.52 -25.44 -1.78
CA GLY A 213 -9.25 -26.30 -2.72
C GLY A 213 -9.83 -27.57 -2.09
N TRP A 214 -9.46 -27.93 -0.86
CA TRP A 214 -9.91 -29.20 -0.24
C TRP A 214 -11.44 -29.30 -0.12
N GLY A 215 -12.11 -28.18 0.14
CA GLY A 215 -13.58 -28.14 0.17
C GLY A 215 -14.20 -28.47 -1.19
N VAL A 216 -13.65 -27.91 -2.27
CA VAL A 216 -14.13 -28.17 -3.64
C VAL A 216 -13.86 -29.62 -4.02
N ALA A 217 -12.63 -30.10 -3.79
CA ALA A 217 -12.23 -31.48 -4.07
C ALA A 217 -13.07 -32.52 -3.29
N ALA A 218 -13.44 -32.22 -2.05
CA ALA A 218 -14.31 -33.09 -1.24
C ALA A 218 -15.72 -33.19 -1.82
N VAL A 219 -16.28 -32.08 -2.29
CA VAL A 219 -17.60 -32.04 -2.94
C VAL A 219 -17.60 -32.78 -4.27
N GLU A 220 -16.55 -32.61 -5.10
CA GLU A 220 -16.37 -33.35 -6.34
C GLU A 220 -16.24 -34.85 -6.10
N ALA A 221 -15.43 -35.29 -5.12
CA ALA A 221 -15.30 -36.68 -4.75
C ALA A 221 -16.63 -37.30 -4.32
N ALA A 222 -17.40 -36.57 -3.50
CA ALA A 222 -18.74 -37.00 -3.10
C ALA A 222 -19.70 -37.09 -4.31
N GLY A 223 -19.60 -36.17 -5.29
CA GLY A 223 -20.36 -36.21 -6.53
C GLY A 223 -20.05 -37.43 -7.41
N ARG A 224 -18.82 -37.93 -7.34
CA ARG A 224 -18.40 -39.18 -8.00
C ARG A 224 -18.66 -40.42 -7.14
N SER A 225 -19.34 -40.30 -6.01
CA SER A 225 -19.58 -41.37 -5.03
C SER A 225 -18.30 -41.93 -4.37
N ASP A 226 -17.21 -41.18 -4.42
CA ASP A 226 -15.95 -41.53 -3.75
C ASP A 226 -15.92 -41.00 -2.31
N TRP A 227 -16.71 -41.66 -1.45
CA TRP A 227 -16.92 -41.22 -0.07
C TRP A 227 -15.69 -41.29 0.82
N LEU A 228 -14.74 -42.17 0.45
CA LEU A 228 -13.50 -42.33 1.23
C LEU A 228 -12.59 -41.11 1.02
N VAL A 229 -12.45 -40.61 -0.20
CA VAL A 229 -11.70 -39.40 -0.51
C VAL A 229 -12.43 -38.18 0.05
N ALA A 230 -13.74 -38.07 -0.15
CA ALA A 230 -14.54 -36.97 0.38
C ALA A 230 -14.44 -36.85 1.91
N GLY A 231 -14.60 -37.98 2.62
CA GLY A 231 -14.47 -38.03 4.07
C GLY A 231 -13.04 -37.74 4.55
N GLY A 232 -12.04 -38.30 3.85
CA GLY A 232 -10.63 -38.03 4.14
C GLY A 232 -10.26 -36.55 4.04
N LEU A 233 -10.72 -35.85 2.99
CA LEU A 233 -10.49 -34.41 2.81
C LEU A 233 -11.20 -33.56 3.87
N LEU A 234 -12.43 -33.94 4.27
CA LEU A 234 -13.12 -33.24 5.36
C LEU A 234 -12.39 -33.40 6.70
N VAL A 235 -11.97 -34.63 7.02
CA VAL A 235 -11.17 -34.90 8.23
C VAL A 235 -9.87 -34.11 8.20
N ALA A 236 -9.17 -34.11 7.06
CA ALA A 236 -7.95 -33.33 6.88
C ALA A 236 -8.21 -31.80 7.08
N LEU A 237 -9.30 -31.28 6.54
CA LEU A 237 -9.67 -29.86 6.70
C LEU A 237 -9.96 -29.50 8.17
N VAL A 238 -10.71 -30.35 8.88
CA VAL A 238 -10.98 -30.15 10.32
C VAL A 238 -9.70 -30.28 11.14
N ALA A 239 -8.85 -31.28 10.84
CA ALA A 239 -7.56 -31.44 11.50
C ALA A 239 -6.66 -30.23 11.27
N LEU A 240 -6.69 -29.64 10.06
CA LEU A 240 -5.98 -28.41 9.76
C LEU A 240 -6.48 -27.23 10.62
N VAL A 241 -7.79 -27.05 10.75
CA VAL A 241 -8.37 -25.99 11.62
C VAL A 241 -7.88 -26.15 13.05
N LEU A 242 -7.93 -27.36 13.59
CA LEU A 242 -7.46 -27.64 14.95
C LEU A 242 -5.95 -27.41 15.10
N GLY A 243 -5.15 -27.83 14.09
CA GLY A 243 -3.71 -27.60 14.05
C GLY A 243 -3.35 -26.12 14.00
N LEU A 244 -4.03 -25.34 13.14
CA LEU A 244 -3.84 -23.89 13.03
C LEU A 244 -4.24 -23.18 14.33
N LEU A 245 -5.34 -23.58 14.97
CA LEU A 245 -5.77 -23.03 16.26
C LEU A 245 -4.75 -23.31 17.36
N ALA A 246 -4.20 -24.52 17.41
CA ALA A 246 -3.12 -24.88 18.34
C ALA A 246 -1.84 -24.07 18.07
N LEU A 247 -1.46 -23.92 16.81
CA LEU A 247 -0.32 -23.10 16.41
C LEU A 247 -0.51 -21.65 16.84
N TRP A 248 -1.68 -21.07 16.54
CA TRP A 248 -1.98 -19.69 16.93
C TRP A 248 -1.98 -19.50 18.45
N SER A 249 -2.52 -20.45 19.21
CA SER A 249 -2.44 -20.46 20.69
C SER A 249 -0.99 -20.44 21.18
N ARG A 250 -0.10 -21.21 20.56
CA ARG A 250 1.34 -21.20 20.88
C ARG A 250 2.01 -19.87 20.54
N LEU A 251 1.69 -19.26 19.38
CA LEU A 251 2.21 -17.95 18.98
C LEU A 251 1.74 -16.85 19.94
N LEU A 252 0.46 -16.86 20.35
CA LEU A 252 -0.08 -15.94 21.35
C LEU A 252 0.64 -16.11 22.70
N HIS A 253 0.85 -17.35 23.14
CA HIS A 253 1.58 -17.61 24.37
C HIS A 253 2.99 -17.01 24.34
N ARG A 254 3.75 -17.26 23.26
CA ARG A 254 5.09 -16.69 23.07
C ARG A 254 5.07 -15.16 23.03
N ARG A 255 4.05 -14.57 22.40
CA ARG A 255 3.91 -13.11 22.31
C ARG A 255 3.64 -12.47 23.67
N VAL A 256 2.76 -13.08 24.46
CA VAL A 256 2.38 -12.59 25.80
C VAL A 256 3.51 -12.79 26.81
N THR A 257 4.18 -13.95 26.81
CA THR A 257 5.29 -14.25 27.75
C THR A 257 6.62 -13.64 27.30
N GLY A 258 6.91 -13.60 26.01
CA GLY A 258 8.15 -13.05 25.44
C GLY A 258 8.23 -11.52 25.51
N ALA A 259 7.11 -10.82 25.64
CA ALA A 259 7.09 -9.37 25.87
C ALA A 259 7.70 -8.96 27.21
N LEU A 260 7.87 -9.91 28.14
CA LEU A 260 8.40 -9.67 29.48
C LEU A 260 9.92 -9.92 29.62
N GLY A 261 10.62 -10.45 28.61
CA GLY A 261 11.95 -10.98 28.92
C GLY A 261 13.08 -10.94 27.90
N THR A 262 12.90 -10.53 26.67
CA THR A 262 14.04 -10.49 25.72
C THR A 262 14.48 -9.05 25.43
N PRO A 263 15.68 -8.65 25.91
CA PRO A 263 16.31 -7.44 25.42
C PRO A 263 16.49 -7.62 23.90
N ALA A 264 16.00 -6.64 23.11
CA ALA A 264 16.24 -6.61 21.68
C ALA A 264 17.75 -6.81 21.45
N VAL A 265 18.13 -7.90 20.79
CA VAL A 265 19.50 -8.16 20.40
C VAL A 265 19.95 -6.96 19.57
N ARG A 266 20.73 -6.07 20.15
CA ARG A 266 21.29 -4.92 19.45
C ARG A 266 22.26 -5.48 18.42
N PRO A 267 21.98 -5.34 17.11
CA PRO A 267 22.91 -5.80 16.09
C PRO A 267 24.24 -5.07 16.30
N LYS A 268 25.33 -5.82 16.51
CA LYS A 268 26.69 -5.27 16.51
C LYS A 268 26.94 -4.70 15.12
N VAL A 269 26.88 -3.39 14.99
CA VAL A 269 27.25 -2.72 13.73
C VAL A 269 28.76 -2.61 13.73
N SER A 270 29.42 -3.34 12.82
CA SER A 270 30.84 -3.22 12.57
C SER A 270 31.21 -1.77 12.26
N SER A 271 32.26 -1.26 12.93
CA SER A 271 32.77 0.10 12.76
C SER A 271 33.41 0.36 11.38
N ARG A 272 33.56 -0.67 10.53
CA ARG A 272 34.15 -0.58 9.17
C ARG A 272 33.13 -0.22 8.07
N THR A 273 32.00 0.41 8.39
CA THR A 273 31.00 0.82 7.41
C THR A 273 31.41 2.13 6.73
N LEU A 274 30.78 2.43 5.57
CA LEU A 274 30.87 3.71 4.83
C LEU A 274 30.83 4.95 5.73
N VAL A 275 30.19 4.85 6.88
CA VAL A 275 30.08 5.93 7.89
C VAL A 275 31.44 6.33 8.49
N GLY A 276 32.39 5.41 8.59
CA GLY A 276 33.76 5.72 9.07
C GLY A 276 34.60 6.53 8.07
N ARG A 277 34.13 6.66 6.82
CA ARG A 277 34.79 7.46 5.76
C ARG A 277 34.19 8.86 5.61
N LEU A 278 33.12 9.17 6.35
CA LEU A 278 32.51 10.49 6.29
C LEU A 278 33.41 11.53 7.01
N PRO A 279 33.51 12.76 6.46
CA PRO A 279 34.28 13.82 7.08
C PRO A 279 33.71 14.18 8.46
N SER A 280 34.58 14.55 9.40
CA SER A 280 34.23 14.96 10.77
C SER A 280 33.63 16.38 10.84
N THR A 281 32.64 16.63 9.94
CA THR A 281 31.89 17.90 9.86
C THR A 281 30.48 17.73 10.44
N ARG A 282 29.82 18.84 10.78
CA ARG A 282 28.40 18.82 11.22
C ARG A 282 27.52 18.08 10.20
N LEU A 283 27.74 18.31 8.90
CA LEU A 283 27.01 17.64 7.82
C LEU A 283 27.31 16.14 7.79
N GLY A 284 28.56 15.75 7.87
CA GLY A 284 28.98 14.34 7.92
C GLY A 284 28.40 13.61 9.14
N ALA A 285 28.29 14.29 10.27
CA ALA A 285 27.66 13.73 11.48
C ALA A 285 26.17 13.43 11.27
N VAL A 286 25.42 14.34 10.63
CA VAL A 286 24.00 14.13 10.32
C VAL A 286 23.81 13.01 9.29
N ILE A 287 24.59 13.00 8.21
CA ILE A 287 24.58 11.92 7.22
C ILE A 287 24.89 10.57 7.91
N GLY A 288 25.92 10.54 8.75
CA GLY A 288 26.31 9.35 9.49
C GLY A 288 25.23 8.87 10.48
N LYS A 289 24.54 9.79 11.15
CA LYS A 289 23.36 9.48 11.98
C LYS A 289 22.28 8.81 11.13
N GLU A 290 21.88 9.42 10.04
CA GLU A 290 20.79 8.91 9.18
C GLU A 290 21.15 7.54 8.60
N LEU A 291 22.35 7.37 8.02
CA LEU A 291 22.80 6.09 7.46
C LEU A 291 22.89 4.96 8.50
N ARG A 292 23.12 5.30 9.78
CA ARG A 292 23.04 4.32 10.88
C ARG A 292 21.62 4.03 11.34
N THR A 293 20.75 5.03 11.26
CA THR A 293 19.33 4.91 11.69
C THR A 293 18.52 4.07 10.70
N TRP A 294 18.71 4.28 9.39
CA TRP A 294 17.97 3.59 8.35
C TRP A 294 17.92 2.06 8.52
N PRO A 295 19.05 1.34 8.64
CA PRO A 295 19.01 -0.10 8.82
C PRO A 295 18.65 -0.55 10.25
N ARG A 296 18.48 0.35 11.20
CA ARG A 296 18.04 0.06 12.57
C ARG A 296 16.54 0.27 12.77
N ASP A 297 15.95 1.12 11.97
CA ASP A 297 14.49 1.35 11.94
C ASP A 297 13.87 0.39 10.93
N MET A 298 13.22 -0.67 11.44
CA MET A 298 12.62 -1.71 10.62
C MET A 298 11.52 -1.17 9.71
N LEU A 299 10.82 -0.13 10.14
CA LEU A 299 9.77 0.50 9.36
C LEU A 299 10.34 1.25 8.14
N ARG A 300 11.42 2.02 8.33
CA ARG A 300 12.14 2.67 7.22
C ARG A 300 12.72 1.64 6.25
N THR A 301 13.31 0.56 6.78
CA THR A 301 13.82 -0.56 5.98
C THR A 301 12.70 -1.20 5.17
N TYR A 302 11.56 -1.53 5.78
CA TYR A 302 10.39 -2.08 5.12
C TYR A 302 9.91 -1.19 3.95
N PHE A 303 9.71 0.10 4.19
CA PHE A 303 9.20 1.00 3.16
C PHE A 303 10.18 1.22 2.01
N TRP A 304 11.48 1.21 2.28
CA TRP A 304 12.49 1.32 1.22
C TRP A 304 12.51 0.05 0.36
N PHE A 305 12.47 -1.13 0.96
CA PHE A 305 12.37 -2.39 0.21
C PHE A 305 11.02 -2.53 -0.50
N PHE A 306 9.95 -2.04 0.07
CA PHE A 306 8.65 -1.95 -0.61
C PHE A 306 8.77 -1.11 -1.90
N ALA A 307 9.40 0.05 -1.84
CA ALA A 307 9.62 0.89 -3.01
C ALA A 307 10.48 0.18 -4.07
N LEU A 308 11.53 -0.52 -3.65
CA LEU A 308 12.39 -1.30 -4.54
C LEU A 308 11.62 -2.43 -5.24
N TRP A 309 10.94 -3.28 -4.47
CA TRP A 309 10.19 -4.40 -5.02
C TRP A 309 9.00 -3.95 -5.87
N PHE A 310 8.33 -2.87 -5.47
CA PHE A 310 7.29 -2.25 -6.28
C PHE A 310 7.84 -1.79 -7.64
N ALA A 311 8.94 -1.07 -7.66
CA ALA A 311 9.53 -0.56 -8.88
C ALA A 311 9.93 -1.70 -9.83
N ILE A 312 10.55 -2.76 -9.30
CA ILE A 312 10.93 -3.94 -10.08
C ILE A 312 9.69 -4.64 -10.63
N THR A 313 8.72 -4.97 -9.79
CA THR A 313 7.52 -5.71 -10.19
C THR A 313 6.64 -4.90 -11.12
N TYR A 314 6.43 -3.61 -10.83
CA TYR A 314 5.63 -2.70 -11.66
C TYR A 314 6.17 -2.61 -13.09
N SER A 315 7.50 -2.51 -13.23
CA SER A 315 8.15 -2.38 -14.54
C SER A 315 8.33 -3.72 -15.25
N ALA A 316 8.48 -4.83 -14.50
CA ALA A 316 8.64 -6.16 -15.07
C ALA A 316 7.32 -6.85 -15.41
N LEU A 317 6.21 -6.49 -14.77
CA LEU A 317 4.91 -7.14 -15.00
C LEU A 317 4.43 -7.06 -16.47
N PRO A 318 4.60 -5.91 -17.18
CA PRO A 318 4.24 -5.81 -18.59
C PRO A 318 5.02 -6.74 -19.54
N LEU A 319 6.15 -7.31 -19.10
CA LEU A 319 6.87 -8.33 -19.86
C LEU A 319 6.01 -9.58 -20.11
N LEU A 320 5.05 -9.87 -19.23
CA LEU A 320 4.09 -10.97 -19.42
C LEU A 320 3.22 -10.75 -20.67
N ALA A 321 3.04 -9.50 -21.10
CA ALA A 321 2.35 -9.11 -22.33
C ALA A 321 3.34 -8.82 -23.49
N GLY A 322 4.64 -9.14 -23.35
CA GLY A 322 5.68 -8.83 -24.33
C GLY A 322 6.08 -7.35 -24.40
N VAL A 323 5.70 -6.52 -23.42
CA VAL A 323 5.98 -5.08 -23.41
C VAL A 323 7.20 -4.78 -22.54
N THR A 324 8.31 -4.35 -23.17
CA THR A 324 9.58 -4.00 -22.52
C THR A 324 9.67 -2.52 -22.12
N ALA A 325 8.90 -1.65 -22.75
CA ALA A 325 8.96 -0.20 -22.64
C ALA A 325 8.77 0.37 -21.21
N TYR A 326 8.32 -0.43 -20.25
CA TYR A 326 8.19 -0.04 -18.83
C TYR A 326 9.50 -0.18 -18.04
N LEU A 327 10.42 -1.03 -18.49
CA LEU A 327 11.66 -1.35 -17.77
C LEU A 327 12.55 -0.12 -17.52
N PRO A 328 12.76 0.81 -18.48
CA PRO A 328 13.56 2.01 -18.28
C PRO A 328 13.06 2.93 -17.17
N TRP A 329 11.78 2.84 -16.81
CA TRP A 329 11.13 3.70 -15.82
C TRP A 329 11.19 3.15 -14.39
N ALA A 330 11.77 1.96 -14.18
CA ALA A 330 11.90 1.33 -12.87
C ALA A 330 12.61 2.24 -11.84
N GLY A 331 13.67 2.93 -12.26
CA GLY A 331 14.38 3.87 -11.38
C GLY A 331 13.54 5.08 -10.99
N VAL A 332 12.73 5.62 -11.90
CA VAL A 332 11.81 6.74 -11.63
C VAL A 332 10.72 6.28 -10.65
N ALA A 333 10.14 5.11 -10.86
CA ALA A 333 9.15 4.52 -9.96
C ALA A 333 9.73 4.31 -8.55
N LEU A 334 10.96 3.78 -8.44
CA LEU A 334 11.67 3.65 -7.16
C LEU A 334 11.78 5.00 -6.46
N VAL A 335 12.26 6.05 -7.16
CA VAL A 335 12.46 7.39 -6.58
C VAL A 335 11.16 7.96 -6.04
N ILE A 336 10.07 7.88 -6.80
CA ILE A 336 8.76 8.43 -6.42
C ILE A 336 8.25 7.72 -5.15
N ILE A 337 8.23 6.39 -5.15
CA ILE A 337 7.68 5.61 -4.03
C ILE A 337 8.59 5.70 -2.79
N ALA A 338 9.92 5.66 -2.98
CA ALA A 338 10.88 5.82 -1.88
C ALA A 338 10.80 7.22 -1.26
N ALA A 339 10.63 8.28 -2.06
CA ALA A 339 10.46 9.63 -1.55
C ALA A 339 9.13 9.79 -0.78
N ALA A 340 8.02 9.27 -1.32
CA ALA A 340 6.72 9.31 -0.67
C ALA A 340 6.73 8.59 0.69
N SER A 341 7.28 7.39 0.72
CA SER A 341 7.37 6.60 1.95
C SER A 341 8.38 7.14 2.97
N SER A 342 9.34 7.95 2.52
CA SER A 342 10.30 8.66 3.38
C SER A 342 9.85 10.06 3.80
N ALA A 343 8.72 10.57 3.31
CA ALA A 343 8.24 11.92 3.58
C ALA A 343 7.76 12.16 5.03
N ASN A 344 8.19 11.33 5.95
CA ASN A 344 7.85 11.38 7.38
C ASN A 344 9.11 11.36 8.29
N LEU A 345 10.23 11.89 7.79
CA LEU A 345 11.53 11.81 8.47
C LEU A 345 11.52 12.42 9.88
N TYR A 346 10.90 13.60 10.05
CA TYR A 346 10.86 14.30 11.33
C TYR A 346 9.89 13.65 12.32
N SER A 347 8.77 13.13 11.84
CA SER A 347 7.84 12.37 12.67
C SER A 347 8.43 11.05 13.17
N ALA A 348 9.31 10.44 12.36
CA ALA A 348 10.01 9.23 12.76
C ALA A 348 11.03 9.46 13.89
N ASP A 349 11.60 10.66 14.00
CA ASP A 349 12.44 11.04 15.13
C ASP A 349 11.60 11.30 16.41
N GLY A 350 10.30 11.62 16.25
CA GLY A 350 9.37 11.83 17.37
C GLY A 350 9.87 12.90 18.35
N SER A 351 9.91 12.53 19.64
CA SER A 351 10.40 13.44 20.67
C SER A 351 11.87 13.85 20.51
N ALA A 352 12.71 13.04 19.84
CA ALA A 352 14.14 13.35 19.64
C ALA A 352 14.39 14.60 18.76
N LEU A 353 13.36 15.12 18.08
CA LEU A 353 13.44 16.38 17.33
C LEU A 353 13.91 17.55 18.22
N TRP A 354 13.63 17.52 19.53
CA TRP A 354 14.08 18.56 20.45
C TRP A 354 15.60 18.77 20.44
N LEU A 355 16.38 17.70 20.22
CA LEU A 355 17.85 17.79 20.13
C LEU A 355 18.32 18.67 18.96
N THR A 356 17.61 18.64 17.84
CA THR A 356 17.88 19.50 16.67
C THR A 356 17.49 20.94 16.98
N LEU A 357 16.32 21.14 17.58
CA LEU A 357 15.79 22.49 17.86
C LEU A 357 16.55 23.23 18.98
N MET A 358 17.21 22.52 19.89
CA MET A 358 18.03 23.15 20.94
C MET A 358 19.38 23.73 20.43
N ASN A 359 19.75 23.43 19.19
CA ASN A 359 20.98 23.91 18.60
C ASN A 359 20.67 24.89 17.45
N PRO A 360 20.55 26.18 17.70
CA PRO A 360 20.23 27.17 16.68
C PRO A 360 21.23 27.16 15.53
N GLY A 361 20.74 27.28 14.29
CA GLY A 361 21.56 27.30 13.08
C GLY A 361 21.99 25.92 12.55
N VAL A 362 21.53 24.83 13.21
CA VAL A 362 21.80 23.45 12.72
C VAL A 362 20.71 22.98 11.74
N GLU A 363 19.56 23.65 11.67
CA GLU A 363 18.39 23.26 10.88
C GLU A 363 18.75 23.07 9.39
N ARG A 364 19.54 24.00 8.83
CA ARG A 364 20.02 23.91 7.44
C ARG A 364 20.91 22.68 7.22
N VAL A 365 21.77 22.38 8.18
CA VAL A 365 22.69 21.24 8.11
C VAL A 365 21.91 19.93 8.28
N ASP A 366 20.93 19.88 9.19
CA ASP A 366 20.09 18.72 9.43
C ASP A 366 19.26 18.38 8.18
N VAL A 367 18.57 19.35 7.58
CA VAL A 367 17.79 19.16 6.35
C VAL A 367 18.66 18.63 5.21
N ARG A 368 19.81 19.29 4.95
CA ARG A 368 20.73 18.87 3.87
C ARG A 368 21.34 17.50 4.14
N GLY A 369 21.70 17.21 5.38
CA GLY A 369 22.24 15.92 5.77
C GLY A 369 21.27 14.78 5.54
N ARG A 370 19.98 14.98 5.84
CA ARG A 370 18.92 14.01 5.58
C ARG A 370 18.67 13.81 4.08
N GLN A 371 18.61 14.89 3.31
CA GLN A 371 18.49 14.83 1.84
C GLN A 371 19.64 14.05 1.22
N LEU A 372 20.88 14.37 1.61
CA LEU A 372 22.08 13.68 1.11
C LEU A 372 22.14 12.21 1.53
N ALA A 373 21.77 11.87 2.76
CA ALA A 373 21.71 10.49 3.21
C ALA A 373 20.70 9.67 2.38
N TRP A 374 19.53 10.23 2.08
CA TRP A 374 18.53 9.60 1.24
C TRP A 374 19.04 9.43 -0.21
N LEU A 375 19.67 10.45 -0.77
CA LEU A 375 20.27 10.40 -2.11
C LEU A 375 21.36 9.31 -2.20
N LEU A 376 22.24 9.22 -1.22
CA LEU A 376 23.30 8.20 -1.18
C LEU A 376 22.78 6.76 -1.21
N VAL A 377 21.62 6.52 -0.64
CA VAL A 377 21.00 5.18 -0.63
C VAL A 377 20.18 4.92 -1.90
N THR A 378 19.44 5.93 -2.37
CA THR A 378 18.42 5.72 -3.41
C THR A 378 18.96 5.89 -4.83
N VAL A 379 19.85 6.88 -5.06
CA VAL A 379 20.33 7.21 -6.41
C VAL A 379 21.10 6.07 -7.08
N PRO A 380 22.05 5.37 -6.41
CA PRO A 380 22.79 4.28 -7.06
C PRO A 380 21.86 3.17 -7.56
N VAL A 381 20.85 2.82 -6.75
CA VAL A 381 19.90 1.75 -7.08
C VAL A 381 18.95 2.19 -8.18
N ALA A 382 18.44 3.42 -8.12
CA ALA A 382 17.55 3.98 -9.14
C ALA A 382 18.25 4.08 -10.50
N LEU A 383 19.51 4.55 -10.51
CA LEU A 383 20.32 4.62 -11.72
C LEU A 383 20.59 3.22 -12.29
N ALA A 384 20.95 2.25 -11.45
CA ALA A 384 21.18 0.87 -11.87
C ALA A 384 19.92 0.27 -12.50
N LEU A 385 18.74 0.42 -11.87
CA LEU A 385 17.47 -0.08 -12.41
C LEU A 385 17.13 0.57 -13.77
N THR A 386 17.32 1.89 -13.90
CA THR A 386 17.08 2.59 -15.18
C THR A 386 18.03 2.10 -16.26
N VAL A 387 19.33 2.02 -15.98
CA VAL A 387 20.34 1.56 -16.94
C VAL A 387 20.07 0.12 -17.38
N ILE A 388 19.83 -0.79 -16.41
CA ILE A 388 19.48 -2.20 -16.72
C ILE A 388 18.20 -2.24 -17.56
N GLY A 389 17.18 -1.46 -17.18
CA GLY A 389 15.91 -1.40 -17.91
C GLY A 389 16.07 -0.98 -19.37
N ILE A 390 16.90 0.06 -19.64
CA ILE A 390 17.16 0.51 -21.01
C ILE A 390 17.96 -0.53 -21.80
N LEU A 391 18.95 -1.18 -21.17
CA LEU A 391 19.76 -2.22 -21.82
C LEU A 391 18.92 -3.45 -22.20
N VAL A 392 17.98 -3.85 -21.33
CA VAL A 392 17.06 -4.97 -21.58
C VAL A 392 16.01 -4.62 -22.64
N ASP A 393 15.50 -3.39 -22.64
CA ASP A 393 14.55 -2.90 -23.64
C ASP A 393 15.19 -2.77 -25.04
N GLY A 394 16.50 -2.45 -25.09
CA GLY A 394 17.28 -2.37 -26.33
C GLY A 394 17.04 -1.13 -27.18
N GLN A 395 16.13 -0.23 -26.77
CA GLN A 395 15.77 0.95 -27.53
C GLN A 395 16.63 2.16 -27.15
N GLY A 396 17.62 2.50 -27.97
CA GLY A 396 18.59 3.57 -27.71
C GLY A 396 17.98 4.99 -27.59
N TRP A 397 16.83 5.23 -28.18
CA TRP A 397 16.15 6.54 -28.12
C TRP A 397 15.61 6.88 -26.72
N LEU A 398 15.43 5.88 -25.83
CA LEU A 398 14.93 6.06 -24.48
C LEU A 398 15.97 6.64 -23.51
N TRP A 399 17.27 6.59 -23.82
CA TRP A 399 18.31 7.09 -22.91
C TRP A 399 18.09 8.54 -22.44
N PRO A 400 17.92 9.54 -23.34
CA PRO A 400 17.73 10.92 -22.91
C PRO A 400 16.45 11.11 -22.09
N TRP A 401 15.38 10.39 -22.44
CA TRP A 401 14.10 10.44 -21.74
C TRP A 401 14.23 9.91 -20.32
N ALA A 402 14.69 8.68 -20.16
CA ALA A 402 14.74 8.01 -18.87
C ALA A 402 15.73 8.67 -17.91
N LEU A 403 16.92 9.06 -18.39
CA LEU A 403 17.92 9.74 -17.57
C LEU A 403 17.49 11.16 -17.19
N GLY A 404 16.89 11.91 -18.11
CA GLY A 404 16.39 13.26 -17.84
C GLY A 404 15.24 13.26 -16.81
N PHE A 405 14.31 12.33 -16.96
CA PHE A 405 13.21 12.15 -15.99
C PHE A 405 13.71 11.66 -14.63
N LEU A 406 14.65 10.72 -14.63
CA LEU A 406 15.26 10.24 -13.39
C LEU A 406 15.96 11.39 -12.65
N ALA A 407 16.76 12.19 -13.35
CA ALA A 407 17.49 13.32 -12.77
C ALA A 407 16.55 14.36 -12.13
N SER A 408 15.49 14.76 -12.85
CA SER A 408 14.48 15.70 -12.33
C SER A 408 13.72 15.13 -11.14
N SER A 409 13.35 13.84 -11.19
CA SER A 409 12.60 13.16 -10.12
C SER A 409 13.43 12.97 -8.86
N ILE A 410 14.72 12.65 -8.96
CA ILE A 410 15.64 12.49 -7.82
C ILE A 410 15.70 13.76 -6.98
N GLY A 411 15.96 14.90 -7.61
CA GLY A 411 16.07 16.16 -6.88
C GLY A 411 14.73 16.63 -6.31
N THR A 412 13.67 16.49 -7.09
CA THR A 412 12.30 16.82 -6.64
C THR A 412 11.87 15.95 -5.47
N GLY A 413 12.09 14.64 -5.55
CA GLY A 413 11.78 13.69 -4.48
C GLY A 413 12.55 13.99 -3.20
N ALA A 414 13.89 14.19 -3.30
CA ALA A 414 14.74 14.51 -2.16
C ALA A 414 14.42 15.88 -1.53
N GLY A 415 13.94 16.84 -2.32
CA GLY A 415 13.47 18.11 -1.82
C GLY A 415 12.13 18.00 -1.08
N LEU A 416 11.15 17.38 -1.76
CA LEU A 416 9.78 17.28 -1.23
C LEU A 416 9.67 16.38 0.00
N LEU A 417 10.40 15.27 0.09
CA LEU A 417 10.35 14.40 1.26
C LEU A 417 10.67 15.17 2.55
N ALA A 418 11.64 16.09 2.50
CA ALA A 418 11.99 16.94 3.63
C ALA A 418 10.88 17.97 3.92
N LEU A 419 10.38 18.65 2.89
CA LEU A 419 9.32 19.66 3.03
C LEU A 419 8.01 19.07 3.56
N LEU A 420 7.57 17.95 3.00
CA LEU A 420 6.32 17.31 3.42
C LEU A 420 6.40 16.77 4.84
N SER A 421 7.56 16.29 5.28
CA SER A 421 7.75 15.82 6.66
C SER A 421 7.57 16.91 7.72
N VAL A 422 7.72 18.19 7.34
CA VAL A 422 7.50 19.35 8.22
C VAL A 422 6.12 19.95 8.00
N MET A 423 5.62 19.99 6.76
CA MET A 423 4.34 20.62 6.44
C MET A 423 3.13 19.73 6.76
N VAL A 424 3.27 18.43 6.56
CA VAL A 424 2.22 17.43 6.76
C VAL A 424 2.74 16.32 7.69
N PRO A 425 3.10 16.65 8.95
CA PRO A 425 3.65 15.66 9.85
C PRO A 425 2.60 14.58 10.15
N ILE A 426 2.93 13.33 9.81
CA ILE A 426 2.12 12.18 10.17
C ILE A 426 2.63 11.69 11.52
N ARG A 427 1.78 11.71 12.55
CA ARG A 427 2.15 11.26 13.89
C ARG A 427 2.50 9.77 13.84
N MET A 428 3.68 9.45 14.36
CA MET A 428 4.13 8.07 14.55
C MET A 428 4.25 7.79 16.05
N PRO A 429 3.93 6.58 16.48
CA PRO A 429 4.25 6.16 17.85
C PRO A 429 5.76 6.26 18.10
N ASP A 430 6.16 6.51 19.35
CA ASP A 430 7.56 6.47 19.73
C ASP A 430 8.21 5.14 19.31
N ALA A 431 9.50 5.17 18.93
CA ALA A 431 10.21 4.01 18.40
C ALA A 431 10.10 2.76 19.29
N HIS A 432 9.98 2.94 20.61
CA HIS A 432 9.80 1.87 21.59
C HIS A 432 8.35 1.33 21.68
N ARG A 433 7.38 2.06 21.14
CA ARG A 433 5.94 1.71 21.18
C ARG A 433 5.39 1.34 19.81
N ARG A 434 6.24 1.31 18.78
CA ARG A 434 5.81 0.93 17.43
C ARG A 434 5.37 -0.52 17.42
N SER A 435 4.23 -0.73 16.78
CA SER A 435 3.71 -2.06 16.50
C SER A 435 4.64 -2.78 15.52
N ALA A 436 4.65 -4.10 15.58
CA ALA A 436 5.34 -4.90 14.58
C ALA A 436 4.66 -4.86 13.19
N ASN A 437 3.45 -4.29 13.08
CA ASN A 437 2.75 -4.15 11.82
C ASN A 437 2.97 -2.75 11.23
N PRO A 438 3.69 -2.60 10.10
CA PRO A 438 3.99 -1.31 9.49
C PRO A 438 2.75 -0.55 9.07
N ALA A 439 1.67 -1.23 8.70
CA ALA A 439 0.45 -0.59 8.24
C ALA A 439 -0.32 0.12 9.37
N THR A 440 -0.17 -0.31 10.65
CA THR A 440 -0.79 0.38 11.79
C THR A 440 -0.08 1.67 12.18
N ASP A 441 1.21 1.75 11.90
CA ASP A 441 2.07 2.83 12.37
C ASP A 441 2.40 3.87 11.28
N SER A 442 2.14 3.54 10.00
CA SER A 442 2.55 4.37 8.85
C SER A 442 1.67 5.60 8.58
N GLY A 443 0.47 5.68 9.16
CA GLY A 443 -0.50 6.72 8.83
C GLY A 443 -0.97 6.64 7.35
N ASN A 444 -1.65 7.67 6.88
CA ASN A 444 -2.13 7.72 5.49
C ASN A 444 -1.03 8.25 4.55
N ILE A 445 -0.22 7.35 4.01
CA ILE A 445 0.86 7.67 3.04
C ILE A 445 0.30 7.89 1.63
N THR A 446 -0.89 7.39 1.32
CA THR A 446 -1.47 7.44 -0.04
C THR A 446 -1.51 8.87 -0.61
N GLY A 447 -1.92 9.86 0.19
CA GLY A 447 -1.91 11.26 -0.25
C GLY A 447 -0.51 11.80 -0.57
N LEU A 448 0.52 11.34 0.15
CA LEU A 448 1.91 11.72 -0.10
C LEU A 448 2.42 11.12 -1.42
N VAL A 449 2.04 9.89 -1.74
CA VAL A 449 2.38 9.24 -3.01
C VAL A 449 1.84 10.06 -4.18
N TRP A 450 0.58 10.50 -4.13
CA TRP A 450 -0.02 11.31 -5.20
C TRP A 450 0.65 12.68 -5.36
N ILE A 451 1.01 13.33 -4.25
CA ILE A 451 1.77 14.59 -4.30
C ILE A 451 3.14 14.36 -4.95
N MET A 452 3.83 13.26 -4.61
CA MET A 452 5.12 12.92 -5.19
C MET A 452 5.02 12.62 -6.69
N ILE A 453 4.03 11.84 -7.11
CA ILE A 453 3.77 11.57 -8.53
C ILE A 453 3.53 12.89 -9.27
N GLY A 454 2.58 13.71 -8.80
CA GLY A 454 2.24 14.98 -9.45
C GLY A 454 3.42 15.93 -9.55
N ALA A 455 4.22 16.05 -8.52
CA ALA A 455 5.40 16.90 -8.51
C ALA A 455 6.53 16.37 -9.42
N SER A 456 6.74 15.05 -9.45
CA SER A 456 7.72 14.42 -10.33
C SER A 456 7.32 14.58 -11.79
N VAL A 457 6.04 14.41 -12.11
CA VAL A 457 5.51 14.66 -13.46
C VAL A 457 5.69 16.13 -13.84
N ALA A 458 5.31 17.08 -12.97
CA ALA A 458 5.47 18.50 -13.22
C ALA A 458 6.94 18.90 -13.47
N ALA A 459 7.87 18.34 -12.70
CA ALA A 459 9.31 18.56 -12.87
C ALA A 459 9.85 17.93 -14.16
N ALA A 460 9.24 16.84 -14.64
CA ALA A 460 9.63 16.17 -15.86
C ALA A 460 9.04 16.83 -17.13
N LEU A 461 7.97 17.62 -17.05
CA LEU A 461 7.34 18.25 -18.22
C LEU A 461 8.31 19.09 -19.09
N PRO A 462 9.15 19.99 -18.51
CA PRO A 462 10.10 20.75 -19.34
C PRO A 462 11.15 19.84 -19.99
N VAL A 463 11.59 18.79 -19.29
CA VAL A 463 12.50 17.77 -19.84
C VAL A 463 11.85 17.06 -21.02
N ALA A 464 10.59 16.62 -20.83
CA ALA A 464 9.80 15.99 -21.89
C ALA A 464 9.68 16.89 -23.11
N GLY A 465 9.38 18.18 -22.90
CA GLY A 465 9.27 19.16 -23.99
C GLY A 465 10.55 19.29 -24.80
N VAL A 466 11.70 19.39 -24.16
CA VAL A 466 13.00 19.54 -24.86
C VAL A 466 13.39 18.25 -25.58
N VAL A 467 13.25 17.09 -24.94
CA VAL A 467 13.58 15.79 -25.57
C VAL A 467 12.64 15.50 -26.73
N LEU A 468 11.34 15.85 -26.59
CA LEU A 468 10.35 15.72 -27.65
C LEU A 468 10.72 16.61 -28.88
N LEU A 469 11.04 17.87 -28.62
CA LEU A 469 11.48 18.80 -29.70
C LEU A 469 12.74 18.28 -30.41
N GLY A 470 13.71 17.75 -29.65
CA GLY A 470 14.89 17.12 -30.22
C GLY A 470 14.59 15.87 -31.04
N THR A 471 13.56 15.11 -30.63
CA THR A 471 13.11 13.94 -31.39
C THR A 471 12.38 14.34 -32.67
N LEU A 472 11.51 15.34 -32.60
CA LEU A 472 10.78 15.85 -33.78
C LEU A 472 11.68 16.54 -34.84
N ARG A 473 12.81 17.13 -34.39
CA ARG A 473 13.78 17.78 -35.26
C ARG A 473 14.92 16.85 -35.68
N ASP A 474 14.93 15.63 -35.21
CA ASP A 474 16.02 14.67 -35.38
C ASP A 474 17.40 15.19 -34.94
N ASP A 475 17.40 16.05 -33.91
CA ASP A 475 18.61 16.68 -33.36
C ASP A 475 19.08 15.93 -32.10
N PRO A 476 20.21 15.19 -32.19
CA PRO A 476 20.75 14.44 -31.03
C PRO A 476 21.19 15.34 -29.88
N LEU A 477 21.74 16.54 -30.18
CA LEU A 477 22.18 17.48 -29.14
C LEU A 477 21.01 17.98 -28.33
N LEU A 478 19.92 18.32 -28.99
CA LEU A 478 18.71 18.78 -28.35
C LEU A 478 18.04 17.65 -27.52
N ARG A 479 18.05 16.39 -27.98
CA ARG A 479 17.58 15.24 -27.22
C ARG A 479 18.37 15.07 -25.91
N TRP A 480 19.72 15.06 -26.00
CA TRP A 480 20.58 14.86 -24.84
C TRP A 480 20.61 16.06 -23.88
N SER A 481 20.24 17.27 -24.34
CA SER A 481 20.09 18.45 -23.48
C SER A 481 18.98 18.28 -22.41
N GLY A 482 18.07 17.33 -22.58
CA GLY A 482 17.09 16.93 -21.56
C GLY A 482 17.72 16.44 -20.26
N VAL A 483 18.90 15.79 -20.32
CA VAL A 483 19.58 15.28 -19.11
C VAL A 483 20.13 16.41 -18.24
N PRO A 484 20.95 17.35 -18.75
CA PRO A 484 21.39 18.50 -17.96
C PRO A 484 20.23 19.39 -17.52
N LEU A 485 19.17 19.54 -18.31
CA LEU A 485 17.95 20.23 -17.89
C LEU A 485 17.27 19.53 -16.71
N GLY A 486 17.18 18.20 -16.74
CA GLY A 486 16.65 17.40 -15.64
C GLY A 486 17.46 17.56 -14.36
N LEU A 487 18.80 17.56 -14.45
CA LEU A 487 19.70 17.83 -13.34
C LEU A 487 19.51 19.25 -12.77
N LEU A 488 19.33 20.24 -13.63
CA LEU A 488 19.08 21.63 -13.22
C LEU A 488 17.75 21.76 -12.48
N ILE A 489 16.67 21.22 -13.04
CA ILE A 489 15.34 21.27 -12.42
C ILE A 489 15.34 20.51 -11.10
N GLY A 490 15.91 19.31 -11.08
CA GLY A 490 16.04 18.51 -9.85
C GLY A 490 16.89 19.22 -8.80
N GLY A 491 18.04 19.79 -9.19
CA GLY A 491 18.91 20.57 -8.31
C GLY A 491 18.22 21.81 -7.73
N LEU A 492 17.47 22.53 -8.56
CA LEU A 492 16.67 23.69 -8.14
C LEU A 492 15.56 23.28 -7.16
N ALA A 493 14.84 22.19 -7.46
CA ALA A 493 13.80 21.66 -6.58
C ALA A 493 14.38 21.21 -5.22
N LEU A 494 15.51 20.49 -5.22
CA LEU A 494 16.24 20.09 -4.03
C LEU A 494 16.62 21.30 -3.17
N TRP A 495 17.16 22.33 -3.79
CA TRP A 495 17.58 23.56 -3.11
C TRP A 495 16.37 24.34 -2.56
N LEU A 496 15.34 24.58 -3.40
CA LEU A 496 14.16 25.37 -3.04
C LEU A 496 13.37 24.70 -1.91
N PHE A 497 13.01 23.44 -2.05
CA PHE A 497 12.25 22.71 -1.05
C PHE A 497 13.06 22.51 0.24
N GLY A 498 14.37 22.28 0.13
CA GLY A 498 15.25 22.27 1.29
C GLY A 498 15.28 23.61 2.02
N ARG A 499 15.33 24.73 1.27
CA ARG A 499 15.27 26.09 1.83
C ARG A 499 13.93 26.36 2.54
N LEU A 500 12.83 25.94 1.96
CA LEU A 500 11.50 26.09 2.59
C LEU A 500 11.40 25.23 3.86
N THR A 501 11.99 24.03 3.85
CA THR A 501 11.99 23.12 5.01
C THR A 501 12.73 23.73 6.21
N TYR A 502 14.00 24.16 6.04
CA TYR A 502 14.75 24.68 7.18
C TYR A 502 14.18 26.01 7.68
N ARG A 503 13.69 26.90 6.80
CA ARG A 503 12.99 28.11 7.23
C ARG A 503 11.75 27.77 8.08
N ARG A 504 11.00 26.75 7.69
CA ARG A 504 9.84 26.30 8.47
C ARG A 504 10.23 25.70 9.81
N LEU A 505 11.36 25.00 9.89
CA LEU A 505 11.89 24.51 11.17
C LEU A 505 12.35 25.66 12.08
N GLU A 506 13.02 26.66 11.52
CA GLU A 506 13.45 27.86 12.27
C GLU A 506 12.26 28.62 12.85
N THR A 507 11.17 28.79 12.06
CA THR A 507 10.01 29.61 12.50
C THR A 507 9.01 28.84 13.34
N ASN A 508 8.74 27.55 13.02
CA ASN A 508 7.65 26.76 13.61
C ASN A 508 8.13 25.43 14.21
N GLY A 509 9.42 25.30 14.52
CA GLY A 509 10.00 24.09 15.13
C GLY A 509 9.33 23.66 16.44
N PRO A 510 9.13 24.58 17.41
CA PRO A 510 8.45 24.28 18.67
C PRO A 510 7.02 23.76 18.48
N GLU A 511 6.22 24.36 17.59
CA GLU A 511 4.87 23.88 17.26
C GLU A 511 4.89 22.50 16.63
N LEU A 512 5.87 22.23 15.75
CA LEU A 512 6.06 20.92 15.15
C LEU A 512 6.35 19.87 16.23
N LEU A 513 7.26 20.19 17.16
CA LEU A 513 7.60 19.30 18.27
C LEU A 513 6.38 19.02 19.16
N GLU A 514 5.56 20.03 19.46
CA GLU A 514 4.33 19.86 20.21
C GLU A 514 3.33 18.96 19.48
N LYS A 515 3.13 19.19 18.17
CA LYS A 515 2.28 18.32 17.33
C LYS A 515 2.77 16.87 17.29
N LEU A 516 4.08 16.64 17.34
CA LEU A 516 4.65 15.30 17.36
C LEU A 516 4.60 14.65 18.74
N ARG A 517 4.78 15.42 19.83
CA ARG A 517 4.67 14.95 21.22
C ARG A 517 3.23 14.76 21.67
N GLY A 518 2.33 15.62 21.23
CA GLY A 518 0.92 15.56 21.58
C GLY A 518 0.30 14.28 21.05
N GLY A 519 0.31 13.22 21.86
CA GLY A 519 -0.61 12.10 21.67
C GLY A 519 -2.02 12.63 21.44
N ASN A 520 -2.94 11.81 20.97
CA ASN A 520 -4.31 12.17 20.64
C ASN A 520 -4.83 13.33 21.53
N PRO A 521 -5.11 14.53 20.99
CA PRO A 521 -5.58 15.66 21.80
C PRO A 521 -6.82 15.31 22.63
N ASN A 522 -7.60 14.31 22.19
CA ASN A 522 -8.75 13.78 22.91
C ASN A 522 -8.38 12.98 24.20
N LEU A 523 -7.10 12.63 24.41
CA LEU A 523 -6.64 11.93 25.63
C LEU A 523 -6.02 12.89 26.67
N ARG A 524 -5.84 14.17 26.33
CA ARG A 524 -5.30 15.20 27.23
C ARG A 524 -6.33 16.23 27.72
N ALA A 525 -7.60 16.04 27.41
CA ALA A 525 -8.63 16.85 28.04
C ALA A 525 -8.54 16.63 29.56
N LYS A 526 -8.07 17.63 30.30
CA LYS A 526 -8.17 17.63 31.76
C LYS A 526 -9.65 17.53 32.12
N PRO A 527 -10.02 16.78 33.14
CA PRO A 527 -11.38 16.75 33.62
C PRO A 527 -11.82 18.21 33.94
N GLY A 528 -12.79 18.72 33.20
CA GLY A 528 -13.31 20.09 33.37
C GLY A 528 -12.95 21.11 32.26
N GLU A 529 -12.04 20.82 31.34
CA GLU A 529 -11.88 21.68 30.16
C GLU A 529 -12.91 21.30 29.07
N PRO A 530 -13.64 22.29 28.48
CA PRO A 530 -14.57 22.02 27.40
C PRO A 530 -13.77 21.39 26.23
N THR A 531 -14.08 20.16 25.89
CA THR A 531 -13.58 19.52 24.68
C THR A 531 -14.04 20.36 23.50
N VAL A 532 -13.14 21.10 22.87
CA VAL A 532 -13.43 21.75 21.59
C VAL A 532 -13.63 20.62 20.58
N VAL A 533 -14.86 20.17 20.49
CA VAL A 533 -15.31 19.29 19.39
C VAL A 533 -15.18 20.17 18.15
N LEU A 534 -14.14 19.94 17.36
CA LEU A 534 -14.03 20.54 16.03
C LEU A 534 -15.22 20.00 15.22
N VAL A 535 -16.31 20.77 15.23
CA VAL A 535 -17.48 20.49 14.40
C VAL A 535 -17.00 20.57 12.96
N GLU A 536 -17.02 19.45 12.27
CA GLU A 536 -16.63 19.43 10.86
C GLU A 536 -17.61 20.27 10.06
N PRO A 537 -17.12 21.13 9.14
CA PRO A 537 -18.00 21.96 8.34
C PRO A 537 -18.95 21.11 7.52
N PRO A 538 -20.22 21.53 7.33
CA PRO A 538 -21.19 20.79 6.54
C PRO A 538 -20.63 20.56 5.13
N GLY A 539 -20.76 19.33 4.63
CA GLY A 539 -20.22 18.92 3.32
C GLY A 539 -18.72 18.55 3.29
N ALA A 540 -18.01 18.57 4.42
CA ALA A 540 -16.59 18.20 4.49
C ALA A 540 -16.30 16.80 3.94
N ASN A 541 -17.20 15.84 4.18
CA ASN A 541 -17.05 14.46 3.65
C ASN A 541 -17.16 14.41 2.13
N GLY A 542 -18.12 15.13 1.52
CA GLY A 542 -18.21 15.24 0.07
C GLY A 542 -16.96 15.88 -0.54
N MET A 543 -16.43 16.94 0.09
CA MET A 543 -15.18 17.56 -0.36
C MET A 543 -13.97 16.61 -0.25
N ARG A 544 -13.88 15.78 0.79
CA ARG A 544 -12.82 14.76 0.94
C ARG A 544 -12.93 13.69 -0.13
N VAL A 545 -14.14 13.22 -0.42
CA VAL A 545 -14.39 12.24 -1.48
C VAL A 545 -13.98 12.83 -2.84
N THR A 546 -14.38 14.06 -3.14
CA THR A 546 -13.98 14.77 -4.37
C THR A 546 -12.46 14.89 -4.47
N ILE A 547 -11.78 15.31 -3.40
CA ILE A 547 -10.31 15.39 -3.36
C ILE A 547 -9.70 14.01 -3.60
N GLY A 548 -10.21 12.97 -2.95
CA GLY A 548 -9.75 11.59 -3.11
C GLY A 548 -9.93 11.09 -4.55
N LEU A 549 -11.09 11.33 -5.16
CA LEU A 549 -11.36 10.96 -6.56
C LEU A 549 -10.48 11.73 -7.54
N CYS A 550 -10.31 13.05 -7.35
CA CYS A 550 -9.43 13.85 -8.21
C CYS A 550 -7.98 13.39 -8.12
N LEU A 551 -7.49 13.10 -6.92
CA LEU A 551 -6.13 12.59 -6.71
C LEU A 551 -5.99 11.14 -7.21
N GLY A 552 -7.00 10.31 -7.01
CA GLY A 552 -6.99 8.89 -7.38
C GLY A 552 -7.23 8.62 -8.87
N ALA A 553 -8.01 9.44 -9.56
CA ALA A 553 -8.36 9.24 -10.96
C ALA A 553 -7.61 10.17 -11.94
N GLY A 554 -7.11 11.30 -11.46
CA GLY A 554 -6.46 12.31 -12.32
C GLY A 554 -5.20 11.85 -13.05
N TRP A 555 -4.50 10.83 -12.51
CA TRP A 555 -3.30 10.29 -13.15
C TRP A 555 -3.61 9.42 -14.39
N ILE A 556 -4.82 8.84 -14.49
CA ILE A 556 -5.20 7.93 -15.58
C ILE A 556 -5.14 8.64 -16.94
N PRO A 557 -5.85 9.77 -17.16
CA PRO A 557 -5.73 10.49 -18.42
C PRO A 557 -4.33 11.09 -18.62
N MET A 558 -3.61 11.47 -17.56
CA MET A 558 -2.22 11.93 -17.65
C MET A 558 -1.31 10.83 -18.22
N ALA A 559 -1.33 9.64 -17.61
CA ALA A 559 -0.53 8.51 -18.05
C ALA A 559 -0.88 8.11 -19.48
N SER A 560 -2.18 7.99 -19.78
CA SER A 560 -2.64 7.65 -21.14
C SER A 560 -2.18 8.68 -22.18
N GLY A 561 -2.31 9.98 -21.89
CA GLY A 561 -1.90 11.05 -22.80
C GLY A 561 -0.39 11.10 -23.02
N VAL A 562 0.40 11.04 -21.93
CA VAL A 562 1.88 11.09 -22.01
C VAL A 562 2.43 9.85 -22.70
N ILE A 563 1.97 8.63 -22.34
CA ILE A 563 2.42 7.39 -22.97
C ILE A 563 2.05 7.39 -24.47
N SER A 564 0.83 7.82 -24.81
CA SER A 564 0.42 7.93 -26.21
C SER A 564 1.31 8.90 -26.99
N LEU A 565 1.65 10.08 -26.44
CA LEU A 565 2.57 11.02 -27.07
C LEU A 565 3.96 10.42 -27.29
N ILE A 566 4.51 9.75 -26.29
CA ILE A 566 5.82 9.09 -26.36
C ILE A 566 5.84 8.04 -27.48
N LEU A 567 4.80 7.19 -27.56
CA LEU A 567 4.71 6.13 -28.58
C LEU A 567 4.47 6.67 -29.97
N ILE A 568 3.62 7.70 -30.13
CA ILE A 568 3.40 8.36 -31.43
C ILE A 568 4.71 8.94 -31.95
N VAL A 569 5.49 9.60 -31.10
CA VAL A 569 6.78 10.20 -31.47
C VAL A 569 7.86 9.14 -31.71
N GLY A 570 7.82 8.04 -30.98
CA GLY A 570 8.75 6.90 -31.14
C GLY A 570 8.47 6.03 -32.36
N GLY A 571 7.37 6.28 -33.08
CA GLY A 571 6.96 5.46 -34.26
C GLY A 571 6.47 4.06 -33.88
N ASP A 572 6.27 3.78 -32.58
CA ASP A 572 5.79 2.50 -32.09
C ASP A 572 4.26 2.52 -31.94
N ALA A 573 3.58 1.78 -32.81
CA ALA A 573 2.13 1.67 -32.83
C ALA A 573 1.58 0.63 -31.83
N SER A 574 2.26 0.40 -30.70
CA SER A 574 1.80 -0.58 -29.71
C SER A 574 0.42 -0.19 -29.13
N ARG A 575 -0.59 -1.02 -29.44
CA ARG A 575 -2.00 -0.79 -29.09
C ARG A 575 -2.31 -1.38 -27.71
N THR A 576 -1.90 -0.71 -26.64
CA THR A 576 -2.28 -1.09 -25.28
C THR A 576 -3.55 -0.39 -24.82
N LEU A 577 -4.20 -0.88 -23.77
CA LEU A 577 -5.38 -0.22 -23.16
C LEU A 577 -5.08 1.23 -22.72
N TRP A 578 -3.84 1.51 -22.36
CA TRP A 578 -3.37 2.83 -21.91
C TRP A 578 -3.13 3.82 -23.06
N THR A 579 -3.05 3.34 -24.30
CA THR A 579 -2.74 4.13 -25.49
C THR A 579 -3.99 4.37 -26.35
N PHE A 580 -5.09 4.82 -25.71
CA PHE A 580 -6.35 5.08 -26.41
C PHE A 580 -6.17 6.02 -27.60
N ALA A 581 -5.34 7.06 -27.45
CA ALA A 581 -5.11 8.03 -28.52
C ALA A 581 -4.44 7.42 -29.77
N THR A 582 -3.55 6.41 -29.61
CA THR A 582 -2.87 5.76 -30.76
C THR A 582 -3.80 4.88 -31.60
N ARG A 583 -5.03 4.63 -31.14
CA ARG A 583 -6.04 3.83 -31.87
C ARG A 583 -6.88 4.65 -32.84
N LEU A 584 -6.79 5.97 -32.75
CA LEU A 584 -7.60 6.87 -33.55
C LEU A 584 -6.97 7.07 -34.94
N PRO A 585 -7.79 7.32 -35.96
CA PRO A 585 -7.27 7.64 -37.30
C PRO A 585 -6.60 9.01 -37.30
N GLU A 586 -5.58 9.16 -38.14
CA GLU A 586 -4.93 10.44 -38.37
C GLU A 586 -5.94 11.53 -38.86
N PRO A 587 -5.85 12.80 -38.38
CA PRO A 587 -4.81 13.40 -37.53
C PRO A 587 -5.13 13.46 -36.03
N LEU A 588 -6.07 12.65 -35.52
CA LEU A 588 -6.63 12.71 -34.16
C LEU A 588 -5.70 12.26 -33.02
N PRO A 589 -4.70 11.37 -33.18
CA PRO A 589 -3.91 10.83 -32.09
C PRO A 589 -3.24 11.89 -31.21
N VAL A 590 -2.54 12.84 -31.82
CA VAL A 590 -1.81 13.89 -31.08
C VAL A 590 -2.75 14.87 -30.36
N PRO A 591 -3.79 15.44 -31.00
CA PRO A 591 -4.75 16.30 -30.31
C PRO A 591 -5.44 15.60 -29.13
N VAL A 592 -5.83 14.33 -29.25
CA VAL A 592 -6.51 13.58 -28.19
C VAL A 592 -5.54 13.28 -27.05
N ALA A 593 -4.29 12.94 -27.33
CA ALA A 593 -3.29 12.74 -26.29
C ALA A 593 -3.04 14.03 -25.49
N ILE A 594 -2.95 15.19 -26.15
CA ILE A 594 -2.83 16.50 -25.48
C ILE A 594 -4.09 16.82 -24.65
N LEU A 595 -5.27 16.52 -25.19
CA LEU A 595 -6.55 16.73 -24.49
C LEU A 595 -6.64 15.88 -23.21
N LEU A 596 -6.15 14.64 -23.23
CA LEU A 596 -6.08 13.78 -22.06
C LEU A 596 -5.16 14.36 -20.98
N VAL A 597 -4.01 14.90 -21.36
CA VAL A 597 -3.11 15.60 -20.42
C VAL A 597 -3.80 16.84 -19.84
N GLY A 598 -4.45 17.64 -20.68
CA GLY A 598 -5.21 18.83 -20.24
C GLY A 598 -6.36 18.48 -19.30
N LEU A 599 -7.10 17.41 -19.58
CA LEU A 599 -8.15 16.88 -18.69
C LEU A 599 -7.59 16.51 -17.31
N SER A 600 -6.44 15.86 -17.27
CA SER A 600 -5.79 15.51 -16.00
C SER A 600 -5.41 16.74 -15.18
N VAL A 601 -4.83 17.76 -15.82
CA VAL A 601 -4.49 19.04 -15.17
C VAL A 601 -5.75 19.68 -14.58
N LEU A 602 -6.86 19.66 -15.29
CA LEU A 602 -8.14 20.20 -14.85
C LEU A 602 -8.70 19.44 -13.65
N VAL A 603 -8.60 18.12 -13.65
CA VAL A 603 -9.01 17.25 -12.53
C VAL A 603 -8.18 17.57 -11.28
N TYR A 604 -6.85 17.68 -11.42
CA TYR A 604 -5.99 18.03 -10.29
C TYR A 604 -6.24 19.46 -9.78
N ALA A 605 -6.47 20.42 -10.68
CA ALA A 605 -6.83 21.79 -10.30
C ALA A 605 -8.14 21.84 -9.52
N THR A 606 -9.13 21.03 -9.89
CA THR A 606 -10.41 20.90 -9.17
C THR A 606 -10.19 20.32 -7.75
N GLY A 607 -9.37 19.26 -7.65
CA GLY A 607 -8.98 18.69 -6.36
C GLY A 607 -8.27 19.71 -5.45
N ALA A 608 -7.33 20.46 -6.01
CA ALA A 608 -6.60 21.51 -5.28
C ALA A 608 -7.53 22.65 -4.82
N ARG A 609 -8.43 23.13 -5.67
CA ARG A 609 -9.44 24.15 -5.31
C ARG A 609 -10.34 23.67 -4.18
N THR A 610 -10.81 22.42 -4.25
CA THR A 610 -11.66 21.81 -3.21
C THR A 610 -10.89 21.68 -1.88
N LEU A 611 -9.62 21.32 -1.92
CA LEU A 611 -8.75 21.26 -0.74
C LEU A 611 -8.57 22.63 -0.10
N LEU A 612 -8.32 23.67 -0.89
CA LEU A 612 -8.19 25.05 -0.40
C LEU A 612 -9.50 25.54 0.21
N ARG A 613 -10.65 25.22 -0.40
CA ARG A 613 -11.97 25.55 0.15
C ARG A 613 -12.20 24.86 1.50
N LEU A 614 -11.89 23.57 1.60
CA LEU A 614 -11.99 22.81 2.86
C LEU A 614 -11.09 23.41 3.95
N ARG A 615 -9.87 23.84 3.59
CA ARG A 615 -8.96 24.51 4.52
C ARG A 615 -9.47 25.88 4.99
N ARG A 616 -10.11 26.66 4.12
CA ARG A 616 -10.72 27.96 4.49
C ARG A 616 -11.86 27.76 5.48
N LEU A 617 -12.79 26.85 5.18
CA LEU A 617 -13.93 26.53 6.05
C LEU A 617 -13.51 26.02 7.45
N ARG A 618 -12.34 25.37 7.56
CA ARG A 618 -11.79 24.94 8.86
C ARG A 618 -11.10 26.07 9.64
N ARG A 619 -10.75 27.18 9.00
CA ARG A 619 -10.11 28.33 9.63
C ARG A 619 -11.10 29.39 10.11
N GLU A 620 -12.32 29.38 9.59
CA GLU A 620 -13.38 30.26 10.07
C GLU A 620 -13.82 29.74 11.45
N PRO A 621 -13.62 30.55 12.53
CA PRO A 621 -14.08 30.16 13.86
C PRO A 621 -15.59 30.05 13.82
N ALA A 622 -16.15 29.01 14.46
CA ALA A 622 -17.59 28.84 14.63
C ALA A 622 -18.17 29.90 15.56
N THR A 623 -18.19 31.15 15.11
CA THR A 623 -18.74 32.28 15.85
C THR A 623 -20.27 32.35 15.79
N THR A 624 -20.93 31.41 15.11
CA THR A 624 -22.39 31.48 14.89
C THR A 624 -23.20 30.42 15.66
N SER A 625 -22.56 29.55 16.44
CA SER A 625 -23.30 28.49 17.17
C SER A 625 -23.55 28.79 18.65
N ALA A 626 -22.95 29.81 19.22
CA ALA A 626 -23.25 30.19 20.60
C ALA A 626 -24.61 30.92 20.76
N ALA A 627 -25.12 31.52 19.68
CA ALA A 627 -26.42 32.22 19.70
C ALA A 627 -27.63 31.27 19.52
N ALA A 628 -27.43 30.06 18.97
CA ALA A 628 -28.49 29.08 18.71
C ALA A 628 -28.74 28.10 19.88
N VAL A 629 -27.89 28.09 20.92
CA VAL A 629 -28.07 27.31 22.16
C VAL A 629 -28.58 28.16 23.31
N ALA A 630 -28.63 29.48 23.14
CA ALA A 630 -29.16 30.44 24.14
C ALA A 630 -30.56 30.97 23.76
N ALA A 631 -31.17 30.51 22.68
CA ALA A 631 -32.58 30.66 22.33
C ALA A 631 -33.26 29.28 22.40
#